data_364b02af7ab29f8ecd2a3d172d93b6af
#
_entry.id   364b02af7ab29f8ecd2a3d172d93b6af
#
_cell.length_a   1.000
_cell.length_b   1.000
_cell.length_c   1.000
_cell.angle_alpha   90.00
_cell.angle_beta   90.00
_cell.angle_gamma   90.00
#
_symmetry.space_group_name_H-M   'P 1'
#
loop_
_entity.id
_entity.type
_entity.pdbx_description
1 polymer ?
#
loop_
_entity_poly.entity_id
_entity_poly.type
_entity_poly.pdbx_seq_one_letter_code
_entity_poly.pdbx_strand_id
1 'polypeptide(L)'
;EGLAKVQLNGKWGFINTEGKRVVDCIYDFALPFSEGLAKVQLNGKWGFINTEGKQIVDCIYDEIYEREDGLAVVQLNGKCGFINTEGKQIVDCIYDFTYDFSEGLVAVRSNGKWGFVNIEGKQVIDCIYEFVGSFNEGLAAVRSDGKWGFVNTEGNLVVDCIYDSTIWYFKNGFTQVKLNHKWGVINAEGKRVIDCIYDEVSVDNNGLAKVQLNGKWGFVNTEGKQVVDCIYDDVWWFYEDFAKVQLNGKWGYIDTESKLVVDCIYDDAWSFSDGLARVQSNGKWGVINTELKPVVDCIYDEIDEFKEGFARVQLNGKWGVINTAGKLVANCIYDEISEFKDGLARVQLNGKWGVINAGGKRIVDCLYENINTFCDGLAVVQLNGKLGYMNTQGKLVIAFIYDYAGNFCNGFANVCINRKWGVINTQGIRVVDCIYDKRICVTLVFIRI
;
A
#
# COMPACT_ATOMS: atom_id res chain seq x y z
N GLU A 1 27.27 8.18 -5.91
CA GLU A 1 28.06 9.43 -5.84
C GLU A 1 29.54 9.24 -6.19
N GLY A 2 29.89 8.16 -6.91
CA GLY A 2 31.26 7.92 -7.40
C GLY A 2 32.28 7.50 -6.32
N LEU A 3 31.83 7.22 -5.10
CA LEU A 3 32.69 6.77 -4.00
C LEU A 3 32.26 5.38 -3.52
N ALA A 4 33.26 4.50 -3.35
CA ALA A 4 33.07 3.15 -2.82
C ALA A 4 33.67 3.02 -1.42
N LYS A 5 32.90 2.44 -0.51
CA LYS A 5 33.34 2.12 0.85
C LYS A 5 34.36 0.97 0.80
N VAL A 6 35.51 1.14 1.45
CA VAL A 6 36.60 0.13 1.54
C VAL A 6 37.03 -0.07 2.99
N GLN A 7 37.51 -1.27 3.27
CA GLN A 7 38.00 -1.58 4.62
C GLN A 7 39.50 -2.01 4.52
N LEU A 8 40.31 -1.46 5.39
CA LEU A 8 41.73 -1.83 5.54
C LEU A 8 42.07 -1.95 7.01
N ASN A 9 42.67 -3.06 7.44
CA ASN A 9 43.05 -3.34 8.84
C ASN A 9 41.88 -3.13 9.83
N GLY A 10 40.65 -3.54 9.43
CA GLY A 10 39.46 -3.42 10.24
C GLY A 10 38.82 -2.03 10.29
N LYS A 11 39.43 -1.02 9.65
CA LYS A 11 38.92 0.36 9.59
C LYS A 11 38.36 0.67 8.20
N TRP A 12 37.33 1.53 8.17
CA TRP A 12 36.62 1.93 6.97
C TRP A 12 37.10 3.28 6.45
N GLY A 13 37.11 3.41 5.13
CA GLY A 13 37.39 4.63 4.37
C GLY A 13 36.72 4.57 3.01
N PHE A 14 37.05 5.49 2.10
CA PHE A 14 36.40 5.56 0.80
C PHE A 14 37.44 5.79 -0.32
N ILE A 15 37.18 5.19 -1.49
CA ILE A 15 37.94 5.37 -2.73
C ILE A 15 37.01 5.92 -3.82
N ASN A 16 37.56 6.65 -4.77
CA ASN A 16 36.85 7.09 -5.97
C ASN A 16 36.80 6.02 -7.07
N THR A 17 36.19 6.33 -8.20
CA THR A 17 36.03 5.44 -9.36
C THR A 17 37.37 5.07 -10.01
N GLU A 18 38.46 5.82 -9.75
CA GLU A 18 39.83 5.54 -10.21
C GLU A 18 40.59 4.65 -9.23
N GLY A 19 39.95 4.25 -8.11
CA GLY A 19 40.59 3.46 -7.05
C GLY A 19 41.50 4.29 -6.13
N LYS A 20 41.48 5.61 -6.26
CA LYS A 20 42.28 6.51 -5.39
C LYS A 20 41.54 6.70 -4.07
N ARG A 21 42.27 6.62 -2.96
CA ARG A 21 41.73 6.87 -1.62
C ARG A 21 41.42 8.36 -1.49
N VAL A 22 40.14 8.64 -1.15
CA VAL A 22 39.61 9.98 -0.86
C VAL A 22 39.48 10.16 0.64
N VAL A 23 39.07 9.09 1.35
CA VAL A 23 38.93 9.08 2.81
C VAL A 23 39.78 7.97 3.38
N ASP A 24 40.68 8.28 4.30
CA ASP A 24 41.58 7.30 4.93
C ASP A 24 40.76 6.26 5.73
N CYS A 25 41.25 5.02 5.76
CA CYS A 25 40.62 3.94 6.52
C CYS A 25 40.91 4.08 8.02
N ILE A 26 40.24 5.01 8.67
CA ILE A 26 40.40 5.33 10.12
C ILE A 26 39.13 5.05 10.91
N TYR A 27 37.97 4.96 10.27
CA TYR A 27 36.70 4.86 10.96
C TYR A 27 36.38 3.42 11.39
N ASP A 28 35.78 3.26 12.55
CA ASP A 28 35.31 1.97 13.10
C ASP A 28 34.17 1.44 12.26
N PHE A 29 33.29 2.33 11.80
CA PHE A 29 32.18 2.04 10.91
C PHE A 29 31.93 3.21 9.95
N ALA A 30 31.36 2.93 8.78
CA ALA A 30 30.95 3.93 7.83
C ALA A 30 29.72 3.44 7.04
N LEU A 31 28.75 4.30 6.79
CA LEU A 31 27.66 4.07 5.84
C LEU A 31 28.06 4.59 4.45
N PRO A 32 27.45 4.11 3.37
CA PRO A 32 27.64 4.70 2.04
C PRO A 32 27.26 6.18 2.03
N PHE A 33 27.80 6.93 1.09
CA PHE A 33 27.38 8.31 0.85
C PHE A 33 25.94 8.38 0.36
N SER A 34 25.18 9.30 0.94
CA SER A 34 23.85 9.69 0.52
C SER A 34 23.74 11.22 0.58
N GLU A 35 23.25 11.86 -0.46
CA GLU A 35 23.09 13.33 -0.54
C GLU A 35 24.36 14.12 -0.17
N GLY A 36 25.53 13.59 -0.58
CA GLY A 36 26.81 14.24 -0.35
C GLY A 36 27.43 13.99 1.02
N LEU A 37 26.80 13.28 1.92
CA LEU A 37 27.28 12.97 3.28
C LEU A 37 27.41 11.48 3.53
N ALA A 38 28.37 11.08 4.35
CA ALA A 38 28.49 9.73 4.88
C ALA A 38 28.52 9.77 6.41
N LYS A 39 27.67 8.99 7.05
CA LYS A 39 27.70 8.78 8.50
C LYS A 39 28.86 7.86 8.86
N VAL A 40 29.73 8.30 9.73
CA VAL A 40 30.95 7.59 10.15
C VAL A 40 31.02 7.47 11.68
N GLN A 41 31.65 6.40 12.14
CA GLN A 41 31.89 6.19 13.57
C GLN A 41 33.39 6.16 13.84
N LEU A 42 33.84 6.89 14.83
CA LEU A 42 35.20 6.89 15.32
C LEU A 42 35.21 6.82 16.85
N ASN A 43 35.93 5.85 17.42
CA ASN A 43 36.00 5.61 18.87
C ASN A 43 34.62 5.46 19.53
N GLY A 44 33.70 4.77 18.81
CA GLY A 44 32.34 4.52 19.28
C GLY A 44 31.37 5.71 19.17
N LYS A 45 31.83 6.85 18.64
CA LYS A 45 31.01 8.06 18.46
C LYS A 45 30.76 8.33 16.97
N TRP A 46 29.56 8.85 16.69
CA TRP A 46 29.09 9.12 15.34
C TRP A 46 29.32 10.57 14.92
N GLY A 47 29.55 10.77 13.64
CA GLY A 47 29.67 12.05 12.97
C GLY A 47 29.39 11.93 11.47
N PHE A 48 29.57 13.02 10.71
CA PHE A 48 29.42 13.05 9.26
C PHE A 48 30.65 13.59 8.56
N ILE A 49 30.94 13.01 7.38
CA ILE A 49 31.95 13.52 6.45
C ILE A 49 31.30 13.83 5.10
N ASN A 50 31.84 14.80 4.35
CA ASN A 50 31.46 15.06 2.97
C ASN A 50 32.23 14.21 1.97
N THR A 51 31.92 14.31 0.70
CA THR A 51 32.55 13.56 -0.40
C THR A 51 34.05 13.83 -0.59
N GLU A 52 34.58 14.91 -0.01
CA GLU A 52 36.01 15.22 0.02
C GLU A 52 36.72 14.59 1.24
N GLY A 53 35.98 13.91 2.10
CA GLY A 53 36.48 13.34 3.36
C GLY A 53 36.61 14.35 4.49
N LYS A 54 36.14 15.58 4.30
CA LYS A 54 36.12 16.58 5.35
C LYS A 54 35.03 16.29 6.36
N GLN A 55 35.38 16.35 7.64
CA GLN A 55 34.43 16.19 8.72
C GLN A 55 33.51 17.42 8.76
N ILE A 56 32.21 17.19 8.61
CA ILE A 56 31.13 18.19 8.67
C ILE A 56 30.54 18.20 10.09
N VAL A 57 30.43 17.00 10.67
CA VAL A 57 30.00 16.79 12.06
C VAL A 57 31.06 15.97 12.76
N ASP A 58 31.62 16.47 13.85
CA ASP A 58 32.60 15.76 14.67
C ASP A 58 32.01 14.44 15.20
N CYS A 59 32.86 13.39 15.29
CA CYS A 59 32.46 12.11 15.88
C CYS A 59 32.39 12.23 17.42
N ILE A 60 31.37 12.90 17.91
CA ILE A 60 31.13 13.14 19.35
C ILE A 60 29.81 12.55 19.86
N TYR A 61 28.87 12.28 18.96
CA TYR A 61 27.52 11.84 19.32
C TYR A 61 27.45 10.33 19.59
N ASP A 62 26.63 9.96 20.58
CA ASP A 62 26.33 8.56 20.89
C ASP A 62 25.57 7.89 19.75
N GLU A 63 24.60 8.61 19.18
CA GLU A 63 23.80 8.20 18.01
C GLU A 63 23.44 9.43 17.16
N ILE A 64 23.23 9.18 15.87
CA ILE A 64 22.67 10.15 14.92
C ILE A 64 21.59 9.43 14.10
N TYR A 65 20.41 10.03 14.01
CA TYR A 65 19.28 9.55 13.20
C TYR A 65 19.00 10.56 12.10
N GLU A 66 19.24 10.19 10.85
CA GLU A 66 18.97 11.03 9.68
C GLU A 66 17.44 11.14 9.46
N ARG A 67 17.00 12.29 8.96
CA ARG A 67 15.60 12.60 8.66
C ARG A 67 15.49 13.20 7.27
N GLU A 68 14.32 13.04 6.64
CA GLU A 68 14.05 13.50 5.27
C GLU A 68 14.01 15.03 5.12
N ASP A 69 13.88 15.78 6.24
CA ASP A 69 13.68 17.24 6.22
C ASP A 69 15.01 18.05 6.29
N GLY A 70 16.14 17.43 5.99
CA GLY A 70 17.45 18.09 6.07
C GLY A 70 17.93 18.37 7.49
N LEU A 71 17.36 17.71 8.48
CA LEU A 71 17.78 17.72 9.88
C LEU A 71 18.17 16.32 10.33
N ALA A 72 19.04 16.24 11.34
CA ALA A 72 19.35 14.98 12.00
C ALA A 72 19.14 15.10 13.51
N VAL A 73 18.51 14.10 14.10
CA VAL A 73 18.47 13.96 15.56
C VAL A 73 19.82 13.43 16.02
N VAL A 74 20.43 14.11 16.96
CA VAL A 74 21.69 13.69 17.59
C VAL A 74 21.45 13.36 19.06
N GLN A 75 22.12 12.32 19.54
CA GLN A 75 22.07 11.95 20.95
C GLN A 75 23.46 12.12 21.58
N LEU A 76 23.51 12.79 22.69
CA LEU A 76 24.73 12.97 23.49
C LEU A 76 24.40 12.82 24.97
N ASN A 77 25.11 11.92 25.65
CA ASN A 77 24.92 11.61 27.10
C ASN A 77 23.44 11.28 27.42
N GLY A 78 22.77 10.53 26.53
CA GLY A 78 21.39 10.11 26.71
C GLY A 78 20.34 11.19 26.46
N LYS A 79 20.75 12.38 25.99
CA LYS A 79 19.87 13.49 25.64
C LYS A 79 19.86 13.71 24.13
N CYS A 80 18.70 14.07 23.59
CA CYS A 80 18.49 14.36 22.17
C CYS A 80 18.58 15.86 21.88
N GLY A 81 19.12 16.18 20.72
CA GLY A 81 19.18 17.51 20.12
C GLY A 81 19.08 17.41 18.60
N PHE A 82 19.27 18.50 17.88
CA PHE A 82 19.15 18.55 16.43
C PHE A 82 20.30 19.29 15.77
N ILE A 83 20.77 18.78 14.62
CA ILE A 83 21.73 19.43 13.73
C ILE A 83 21.15 19.53 12.33
N ASN A 84 21.57 20.52 11.55
CA ASN A 84 21.23 20.62 10.14
C ASN A 84 22.25 19.89 9.25
N THR A 85 22.02 19.85 7.93
CA THR A 85 22.91 19.21 6.94
C THR A 85 24.32 19.83 6.86
N GLU A 86 24.49 21.06 7.36
CA GLU A 86 25.79 21.73 7.47
C GLU A 86 26.52 21.35 8.77
N GLY A 87 25.93 20.51 9.61
CA GLY A 87 26.48 20.11 10.90
C GLY A 87 26.31 21.14 12.01
N LYS A 88 25.57 22.22 11.73
CA LYS A 88 25.29 23.26 12.74
C LYS A 88 24.25 22.74 13.72
N GLN A 89 24.56 22.86 15.01
CA GLN A 89 23.62 22.56 16.07
C GLN A 89 22.50 23.59 16.09
N ILE A 90 21.26 23.09 15.94
CA ILE A 90 20.03 23.88 15.97
C ILE A 90 19.43 23.86 17.37
N VAL A 91 19.45 22.68 17.99
CA VAL A 91 18.96 22.46 19.36
C VAL A 91 20.00 21.65 20.12
N ASP A 92 20.37 22.12 21.30
CA ASP A 92 21.28 21.42 22.19
C ASP A 92 20.70 20.08 22.65
N CYS A 93 21.58 19.11 22.97
CA CYS A 93 21.15 17.81 23.49
C CYS A 93 20.66 17.93 24.94
N ILE A 94 19.44 18.44 25.11
CA ILE A 94 18.80 18.69 26.40
C ILE A 94 17.52 17.87 26.64
N TYR A 95 16.90 17.37 25.56
CA TYR A 95 15.64 16.65 25.64
C TYR A 95 15.82 15.16 25.92
N ASP A 96 14.89 14.57 26.68
CA ASP A 96 14.90 13.14 27.03
C ASP A 96 14.55 12.26 25.81
N PHE A 97 13.69 12.79 24.94
CA PHE A 97 13.19 12.08 23.76
C PHE A 97 12.62 13.08 22.73
N THR A 98 12.51 12.64 21.48
CA THR A 98 11.91 13.40 20.38
C THR A 98 11.23 12.47 19.40
N TYR A 99 10.18 12.98 18.71
CA TYR A 99 9.54 12.32 17.56
C TYR A 99 10.09 12.88 16.25
N ASP A 100 9.46 12.48 15.13
CA ASP A 100 9.75 13.01 13.81
C ASP A 100 9.20 14.44 13.64
N PHE A 101 9.83 15.22 12.75
CA PHE A 101 9.29 16.51 12.32
C PHE A 101 7.97 16.31 11.56
N SER A 102 7.04 17.19 11.81
CA SER A 102 5.78 17.27 11.08
C SER A 102 5.36 18.73 10.99
N GLU A 103 5.09 19.21 9.78
CA GLU A 103 4.67 20.61 9.52
C GLU A 103 5.61 21.66 10.13
N GLY A 104 6.93 21.39 10.08
CA GLY A 104 7.96 22.31 10.59
C GLY A 104 8.15 22.31 12.11
N LEU A 105 7.49 21.43 12.82
CA LEU A 105 7.58 21.27 14.27
C LEU A 105 7.99 19.84 14.65
N VAL A 106 8.68 19.70 15.76
CA VAL A 106 9.05 18.39 16.32
C VAL A 106 8.63 18.32 17.79
N ALA A 107 8.02 17.22 18.16
CA ALA A 107 7.71 16.96 19.54
C ALA A 107 8.98 16.61 20.33
N VAL A 108 9.18 17.27 21.45
CA VAL A 108 10.31 17.08 22.36
C VAL A 108 9.81 16.79 23.77
N ARG A 109 10.54 15.95 24.48
CA ARG A 109 10.20 15.58 25.86
C ARG A 109 11.27 16.08 26.82
N SER A 110 10.85 16.76 27.87
CA SER A 110 11.73 17.18 28.98
C SER A 110 11.03 16.94 30.31
N ASN A 111 11.75 16.35 31.26
CA ASN A 111 11.23 16.04 32.61
C ASN A 111 9.89 15.28 32.56
N GLY A 112 9.76 14.34 31.62
CA GLY A 112 8.57 13.52 31.48
C GLY A 112 7.37 14.17 30.80
N LYS A 113 7.46 15.45 30.45
CA LYS A 113 6.41 16.22 29.75
C LYS A 113 6.82 16.57 28.33
N TRP A 114 5.83 16.67 27.45
CA TRP A 114 6.00 16.92 26.04
C TRP A 114 5.67 18.37 25.67
N GLY A 115 6.38 18.89 24.69
CA GLY A 115 6.17 20.17 24.04
C GLY A 115 6.65 20.12 22.60
N PHE A 116 6.81 21.29 21.95
CA PHE A 116 7.25 21.36 20.56
C PHE A 116 8.30 22.45 20.36
N VAL A 117 9.27 22.15 19.46
CA VAL A 117 10.23 23.12 18.95
C VAL A 117 10.13 23.19 17.42
N ASN A 118 10.42 24.33 16.82
CA ASN A 118 10.44 24.50 15.37
C ASN A 118 11.82 24.14 14.79
N ILE A 119 11.93 24.15 13.44
CA ILE A 119 13.17 23.86 12.70
C ILE A 119 14.31 24.85 12.99
N GLU A 120 14.02 26.01 13.59
CA GLU A 120 15.00 27.02 14.02
C GLU A 120 15.48 26.77 15.45
N GLY A 121 14.95 25.74 16.13
CA GLY A 121 15.27 25.42 17.52
C GLY A 121 14.51 26.25 18.56
N LYS A 122 13.56 27.07 18.13
CA LYS A 122 12.73 27.87 19.02
C LYS A 122 11.64 26.99 19.63
N GLN A 123 11.50 27.02 20.95
CA GLN A 123 10.39 26.39 21.64
C GLN A 123 9.09 27.13 21.31
N VAL A 124 8.13 26.45 20.69
CA VAL A 124 6.82 26.97 20.33
C VAL A 124 5.80 26.60 21.40
N ILE A 125 5.90 25.39 21.94
CA ILE A 125 5.03 24.88 23.00
C ILE A 125 5.90 24.32 24.10
N ASP A 126 5.71 24.82 25.33
CA ASP A 126 6.44 24.36 26.52
C ASP A 126 6.16 22.88 26.81
N CYS A 127 7.15 22.21 27.41
CA CYS A 127 7.00 20.80 27.80
C CYS A 127 6.11 20.69 29.05
N ILE A 128 4.78 20.78 28.82
CA ILE A 128 3.75 20.76 29.87
C ILE A 128 2.77 19.59 29.71
N TYR A 129 2.66 19.00 28.52
CA TYR A 129 1.67 17.96 28.21
C TYR A 129 2.15 16.57 28.62
N GLU A 130 1.21 15.70 29.01
CA GLU A 130 1.47 14.29 29.34
C GLU A 130 1.78 13.48 28.09
N PHE A 131 1.15 13.85 26.98
CA PHE A 131 1.32 13.24 25.66
C PHE A 131 1.04 14.27 24.57
N VAL A 132 1.69 14.09 23.41
CA VAL A 132 1.40 14.86 22.20
C VAL A 132 1.41 13.93 20.97
N GLY A 133 0.56 14.20 19.99
CA GLY A 133 0.63 13.62 18.65
C GLY A 133 1.50 14.46 17.72
N SER A 134 1.76 13.97 16.52
CA SER A 134 2.37 14.76 15.44
C SER A 134 1.38 15.77 14.88
N PHE A 135 1.87 16.88 14.34
CA PHE A 135 1.03 17.83 13.60
C PHE A 135 0.47 17.19 12.33
N ASN A 136 -0.76 17.47 12.06
CA ASN A 136 -1.46 17.07 10.85
C ASN A 136 -2.59 18.05 10.58
N GLU A 137 -2.67 18.59 9.35
CA GLU A 137 -3.63 19.65 8.98
C GLU A 137 -3.62 20.85 9.94
N GLY A 138 -2.41 21.25 10.39
CA GLY A 138 -2.19 22.41 11.26
C GLY A 138 -2.46 22.17 12.74
N LEU A 139 -2.83 20.98 13.17
CA LEU A 139 -3.20 20.65 14.55
C LEU A 139 -2.47 19.42 15.08
N ALA A 140 -2.14 19.43 16.37
CA ALA A 140 -1.61 18.28 17.08
C ALA A 140 -2.47 17.96 18.32
N ALA A 141 -2.76 16.68 18.53
CA ALA A 141 -3.41 16.24 19.74
C ALA A 141 -2.49 16.42 20.94
N VAL A 142 -3.02 16.94 22.04
CA VAL A 142 -2.30 17.08 23.33
C VAL A 142 -3.12 16.51 24.45
N ARG A 143 -2.44 16.00 25.49
CA ARG A 143 -3.10 15.46 26.69
C ARG A 143 -2.64 16.20 27.93
N SER A 144 -3.59 16.70 28.71
CA SER A 144 -3.38 17.30 30.03
C SER A 144 -4.44 16.80 31.00
N ASP A 145 -4.02 16.49 32.22
CA ASP A 145 -4.89 15.98 33.30
C ASP A 145 -5.75 14.79 32.84
N GLY A 146 -5.15 13.90 32.03
CA GLY A 146 -5.82 12.72 31.51
C GLY A 146 -6.82 12.96 30.39
N LYS A 147 -7.01 14.21 29.95
CA LYS A 147 -7.96 14.62 28.91
C LYS A 147 -7.24 15.11 27.66
N TRP A 148 -7.86 14.89 26.51
CA TRP A 148 -7.34 15.26 25.21
C TRP A 148 -7.94 16.58 24.71
N GLY A 149 -7.09 17.36 24.06
CA GLY A 149 -7.39 18.60 23.33
C GLY A 149 -6.49 18.72 22.12
N PHE A 150 -6.47 19.89 21.48
CA PHE A 150 -5.63 20.14 20.31
C PHE A 150 -5.00 21.53 20.34
N VAL A 151 -3.75 21.61 19.88
CA VAL A 151 -2.99 22.85 19.72
C VAL A 151 -2.70 23.07 18.23
N ASN A 152 -2.61 24.35 17.81
CA ASN A 152 -2.18 24.71 16.46
C ASN A 152 -0.65 24.88 16.37
N THR A 153 -0.12 25.09 15.17
CA THR A 153 1.31 25.30 14.89
C THR A 153 1.88 26.57 15.52
N GLU A 154 1.06 27.49 15.97
CA GLU A 154 1.46 28.71 16.72
C GLU A 154 1.57 28.45 18.24
N GLY A 155 1.14 27.28 18.71
CA GLY A 155 1.13 26.91 20.11
C GLY A 155 -0.15 27.27 20.87
N ASN A 156 -1.18 27.75 20.16
CA ASN A 156 -2.46 28.08 20.80
C ASN A 156 -3.31 26.82 21.01
N LEU A 157 -3.92 26.69 22.18
CA LEU A 157 -4.92 25.66 22.45
C LEU A 157 -6.22 26.01 21.68
N VAL A 158 -6.51 25.23 20.61
CA VAL A 158 -7.70 25.43 19.77
C VAL A 158 -8.87 24.63 20.34
N VAL A 159 -8.60 23.45 20.90
CA VAL A 159 -9.59 22.58 21.52
C VAL A 159 -9.15 22.28 22.95
N ASP A 160 -9.96 22.66 23.93
CA ASP A 160 -9.66 22.43 25.34
C ASP A 160 -9.49 20.93 25.64
N CYS A 161 -8.63 20.61 26.61
CA CYS A 161 -8.38 19.26 27.07
C CYS A 161 -9.57 18.75 27.91
N ILE A 162 -10.66 18.39 27.26
CA ILE A 162 -11.91 17.92 27.91
C ILE A 162 -12.31 16.51 27.50
N TYR A 163 -11.77 15.99 26.38
CA TYR A 163 -12.17 14.71 25.81
C TYR A 163 -11.49 13.52 26.49
N ASP A 164 -12.24 12.43 26.65
CA ASP A 164 -11.75 11.17 27.23
C ASP A 164 -10.75 10.48 26.30
N SER A 165 -10.98 10.59 24.99
CA SER A 165 -10.16 10.01 23.92
C SER A 165 -10.36 10.76 22.61
N THR A 166 -9.44 10.57 21.68
CA THR A 166 -9.51 11.10 20.31
C THR A 166 -8.74 10.22 19.35
N ILE A 167 -9.01 10.32 18.05
CA ILE A 167 -8.08 9.94 17.00
C ILE A 167 -7.08 11.10 16.89
N TRP A 168 -5.79 10.80 17.00
CA TRP A 168 -4.71 11.79 17.21
C TRP A 168 -4.41 12.68 16.00
N TYR A 169 -5.16 12.57 14.92
CA TYR A 169 -4.96 13.33 13.69
C TYR A 169 -6.30 13.82 13.10
N PHE A 170 -6.23 14.90 12.36
CA PHE A 170 -7.31 15.38 11.52
C PHE A 170 -7.25 14.73 10.14
N LYS A 171 -8.39 14.56 9.54
CA LYS A 171 -8.53 14.10 8.16
C LYS A 171 -9.63 14.90 7.47
N ASN A 172 -9.26 15.63 6.39
CA ASN A 172 -10.17 16.52 5.69
C ASN A 172 -10.88 17.53 6.62
N GLY A 173 -10.14 18.08 7.57
CA GLY A 173 -10.65 19.06 8.54
C GLY A 173 -11.46 18.50 9.69
N PHE A 174 -11.54 17.18 9.89
CA PHE A 174 -12.34 16.53 10.95
C PHE A 174 -11.53 15.53 11.76
N THR A 175 -11.88 15.41 13.04
CA THR A 175 -11.38 14.33 13.90
C THR A 175 -12.46 13.82 14.86
N GLN A 176 -12.33 12.57 15.25
CA GLN A 176 -13.24 11.93 16.17
C GLN A 176 -12.80 12.18 17.61
N VAL A 177 -13.73 12.52 18.47
CA VAL A 177 -13.51 12.76 19.89
C VAL A 177 -14.50 11.97 20.73
N LYS A 178 -14.07 11.54 21.90
CA LYS A 178 -14.91 10.80 22.85
C LYS A 178 -15.14 11.65 24.10
N LEU A 179 -16.39 11.82 24.48
CA LEU A 179 -16.77 12.52 25.70
C LEU A 179 -17.84 11.70 26.44
N ASN A 180 -17.65 11.46 27.73
CA ASN A 180 -18.54 10.63 28.55
C ASN A 180 -18.85 9.27 27.91
N HIS A 181 -17.78 8.61 27.41
CA HIS A 181 -17.82 7.29 26.75
C HIS A 181 -18.57 7.25 25.41
N LYS A 182 -19.01 8.38 24.86
CA LYS A 182 -19.69 8.47 23.56
C LYS A 182 -18.84 9.24 22.56
N TRP A 183 -18.85 8.77 21.33
CA TRP A 183 -18.13 9.37 20.22
C TRP A 183 -18.93 10.47 19.53
N GLY A 184 -18.21 11.47 19.05
CA GLY A 184 -18.67 12.55 18.20
C GLY A 184 -17.54 13.01 17.27
N VAL A 185 -17.74 14.10 16.56
CA VAL A 185 -16.77 14.67 15.60
C VAL A 185 -16.65 16.17 15.82
N ILE A 186 -15.43 16.67 15.80
CA ILE A 186 -15.12 18.12 15.76
C ILE A 186 -14.42 18.47 14.45
N ASN A 187 -14.59 19.73 14.03
CA ASN A 187 -13.83 20.28 12.92
C ASN A 187 -12.52 20.95 13.40
N ALA A 188 -11.71 21.45 12.47
CA ALA A 188 -10.39 22.07 12.76
C ALA A 188 -10.48 23.36 13.61
N GLU A 189 -11.63 24.01 13.68
CA GLU A 189 -11.87 25.15 14.58
C GLU A 189 -12.29 24.69 15.99
N GLY A 190 -12.31 23.39 16.27
CA GLY A 190 -12.75 22.82 17.55
C GLY A 190 -14.26 22.79 17.76
N LYS A 191 -15.04 23.17 16.74
CA LYS A 191 -16.50 23.13 16.82
C LYS A 191 -16.98 21.68 16.68
N ARG A 192 -17.85 21.27 17.60
CA ARG A 192 -18.51 19.97 17.51
C ARG A 192 -19.52 19.99 16.37
N VAL A 193 -19.29 19.16 15.35
CA VAL A 193 -20.16 19.01 14.17
C VAL A 193 -21.08 17.80 14.31
N ILE A 194 -20.64 16.76 15.02
CA ILE A 194 -21.46 15.61 15.42
C ILE A 194 -21.36 15.48 16.94
N ASP A 195 -22.48 15.49 17.61
CA ASP A 195 -22.54 15.38 19.06
C ASP A 195 -22.00 14.04 19.58
N CYS A 196 -21.38 14.08 20.77
CA CYS A 196 -20.84 12.88 21.43
C CYS A 196 -21.98 12.08 22.08
N ILE A 197 -22.79 11.42 21.24
CA ILE A 197 -23.92 10.58 21.65
C ILE A 197 -23.83 9.14 21.12
N TYR A 198 -22.93 8.89 20.14
CA TYR A 198 -22.83 7.63 19.44
C TYR A 198 -21.91 6.63 20.16
N ASP A 199 -22.21 5.34 20.00
CA ASP A 199 -21.39 4.24 20.51
C ASP A 199 -20.09 4.13 19.72
N GLU A 200 -20.19 4.29 18.38
CA GLU A 200 -19.09 4.34 17.44
C GLU A 200 -19.33 5.40 16.36
N VAL A 201 -18.25 5.97 15.85
CA VAL A 201 -18.24 6.92 14.72
C VAL A 201 -17.05 6.58 13.82
N SER A 202 -17.25 6.68 12.52
CA SER A 202 -16.15 6.63 11.53
C SER A 202 -16.46 7.64 10.42
N VAL A 203 -15.51 8.51 10.08
CA VAL A 203 -15.69 9.56 9.05
C VAL A 203 -14.98 9.14 7.77
N ASP A 204 -15.64 9.27 6.61
CA ASP A 204 -15.05 9.03 5.30
C ASP A 204 -14.40 10.29 4.70
N ASN A 205 -13.91 10.15 3.47
CA ASN A 205 -13.29 11.24 2.72
C ASN A 205 -14.32 12.21 2.10
N ASN A 206 -15.61 11.85 2.08
CA ASN A 206 -16.67 12.57 1.38
C ASN A 206 -17.57 13.39 2.33
N GLY A 207 -17.18 13.50 3.61
CA GLY A 207 -17.95 14.26 4.59
C GLY A 207 -19.17 13.52 5.12
N LEU A 208 -19.19 12.19 5.03
CA LEU A 208 -20.18 11.34 5.68
C LEU A 208 -19.54 10.64 6.87
N ALA A 209 -20.29 10.48 7.94
CA ALA A 209 -19.91 9.70 9.10
C ALA A 209 -20.83 8.48 9.26
N LYS A 210 -20.25 7.29 9.26
CA LYS A 210 -20.92 6.07 9.72
C LYS A 210 -20.99 6.14 11.24
N VAL A 211 -22.19 6.01 11.82
CA VAL A 211 -22.44 6.14 13.26
C VAL A 211 -23.21 4.95 13.78
N GLN A 212 -22.90 4.53 15.01
CA GLN A 212 -23.66 3.50 15.71
C GLN A 212 -24.35 4.10 16.92
N LEU A 213 -25.64 3.83 17.06
CA LEU A 213 -26.43 4.22 18.22
C LEU A 213 -27.27 3.04 18.70
N ASN A 214 -27.10 2.67 19.97
CA ASN A 214 -27.78 1.51 20.58
C ASN A 214 -27.58 0.21 19.79
N GLY A 215 -26.38 -0.01 19.27
CA GLY A 215 -26.01 -1.20 18.50
C GLY A 215 -26.51 -1.22 17.06
N LYS A 216 -27.17 -0.15 16.58
CA LYS A 216 -27.63 -0.04 15.19
C LYS A 216 -26.87 1.05 14.45
N TRP A 217 -26.60 0.80 13.19
CA TRP A 217 -25.84 1.66 12.31
C TRP A 217 -26.69 2.56 11.45
N GLY A 218 -26.16 3.74 11.14
CA GLY A 218 -26.71 4.74 10.23
C GLY A 218 -25.63 5.69 9.72
N PHE A 219 -26.03 6.79 9.09
CA PHE A 219 -25.14 7.82 8.60
C PHE A 219 -25.57 9.22 9.02
N VAL A 220 -24.55 10.06 9.30
CA VAL A 220 -24.69 11.49 9.63
C VAL A 220 -23.73 12.28 8.72
N ASN A 221 -24.16 13.41 8.16
CA ASN A 221 -23.25 14.27 7.41
C ASN A 221 -22.39 15.15 8.35
N THR A 222 -21.40 15.84 7.81
CA THR A 222 -20.51 16.75 8.55
C THR A 222 -21.17 18.01 9.07
N GLU A 223 -22.46 18.25 8.77
CA GLU A 223 -23.29 19.29 9.38
C GLU A 223 -24.03 18.78 10.63
N GLY A 224 -23.84 17.50 10.98
CA GLY A 224 -24.53 16.84 12.09
C GLY A 224 -25.95 16.38 11.77
N LYS A 225 -26.38 16.47 10.50
CA LYS A 225 -27.70 16.02 10.07
C LYS A 225 -27.68 14.52 9.81
N GLN A 226 -28.63 13.81 10.41
CA GLN A 226 -28.83 12.38 10.14
C GLN A 226 -29.31 12.20 8.69
N VAL A 227 -28.55 11.40 7.94
CA VAL A 227 -28.83 11.06 6.54
C VAL A 227 -29.52 9.69 6.47
N VAL A 228 -29.06 8.73 7.27
CA VAL A 228 -29.63 7.39 7.39
C VAL A 228 -29.88 7.09 8.86
N ASP A 229 -31.07 6.70 9.21
CA ASP A 229 -31.45 6.35 10.59
C ASP A 229 -30.61 5.15 11.09
N CYS A 230 -30.27 5.18 12.38
CA CYS A 230 -29.58 4.08 13.05
C CYS A 230 -30.56 2.92 13.33
N ILE A 231 -30.89 2.19 12.26
CA ILE A 231 -31.83 1.04 12.33
C ILE A 231 -31.22 -0.26 11.83
N TYR A 232 -30.12 -0.17 11.07
CA TYR A 232 -29.49 -1.31 10.42
C TYR A 232 -28.55 -2.07 11.35
N ASP A 233 -28.45 -3.39 11.15
CA ASP A 233 -27.51 -4.25 11.87
C ASP A 233 -26.07 -3.95 11.48
N ASP A 234 -25.84 -3.65 10.18
CA ASP A 234 -24.59 -3.17 9.62
C ASP A 234 -24.85 -2.30 8.41
N VAL A 235 -23.90 -1.40 8.09
CA VAL A 235 -23.90 -0.57 6.88
C VAL A 235 -22.46 -0.48 6.34
N TRP A 236 -22.33 -0.41 5.04
CA TRP A 236 -21.06 -0.17 4.37
C TRP A 236 -21.06 1.18 3.70
N TRP A 237 -19.88 1.71 3.41
CA TRP A 237 -19.74 3.01 2.74
C TRP A 237 -20.44 3.02 1.39
N PHE A 238 -20.84 4.23 0.95
CA PHE A 238 -21.34 4.42 -0.40
C PHE A 238 -20.22 4.16 -1.41
N TYR A 239 -20.52 3.32 -2.38
CA TYR A 239 -19.74 3.09 -3.58
C TYR A 239 -20.64 3.37 -4.77
N GLU A 240 -20.16 4.20 -5.71
CA GLU A 240 -21.00 4.81 -6.70
C GLU A 240 -22.19 5.52 -6.00
N ASP A 241 -23.43 5.22 -6.30
CA ASP A 241 -24.61 5.86 -5.71
C ASP A 241 -25.29 5.02 -4.62
N PHE A 242 -24.69 3.89 -4.18
CA PHE A 242 -25.35 2.94 -3.30
C PHE A 242 -24.51 2.56 -2.09
N ALA A 243 -25.18 2.43 -0.94
CA ALA A 243 -24.60 1.81 0.25
C ALA A 243 -25.28 0.47 0.54
N LYS A 244 -24.49 -0.53 0.83
CA LYS A 244 -24.95 -1.83 1.29
C LYS A 244 -25.37 -1.73 2.73
N VAL A 245 -26.58 -2.23 3.07
CA VAL A 245 -27.13 -2.21 4.43
C VAL A 245 -27.64 -3.60 4.81
N GLN A 246 -27.48 -3.96 6.09
CA GLN A 246 -28.00 -5.21 6.62
C GLN A 246 -29.16 -4.95 7.60
N LEU A 247 -30.23 -5.69 7.45
CA LEU A 247 -31.35 -5.66 8.37
C LEU A 247 -31.87 -7.08 8.61
N ASN A 248 -32.00 -7.47 9.87
CA ASN A 248 -32.41 -8.82 10.27
C ASN A 248 -31.54 -9.93 9.63
N GLY A 249 -30.23 -9.67 9.52
CA GLY A 249 -29.27 -10.62 8.97
C GLY A 249 -29.27 -10.74 7.44
N LYS A 250 -30.09 -9.95 6.73
CA LYS A 250 -30.14 -9.93 5.26
C LYS A 250 -29.65 -8.60 4.72
N TRP A 251 -28.99 -8.66 3.55
CA TRP A 251 -28.42 -7.53 2.87
C TRP A 251 -29.36 -6.94 1.82
N GLY A 252 -29.33 -5.61 1.71
CA GLY A 252 -30.01 -4.81 0.70
C GLY A 252 -29.19 -3.56 0.37
N TYR A 253 -29.77 -2.62 -0.34
CA TYR A 253 -29.09 -1.39 -0.73
C TYR A 253 -29.97 -0.17 -0.53
N ILE A 254 -29.36 0.94 -0.12
CA ILE A 254 -29.94 2.28 -0.07
C ILE A 254 -29.23 3.18 -1.07
N ASP A 255 -29.94 4.18 -1.60
CA ASP A 255 -29.36 5.24 -2.42
C ASP A 255 -28.84 6.41 -1.55
N THR A 256 -28.26 7.41 -2.20
CA THR A 256 -27.74 8.64 -1.55
C THR A 256 -28.82 9.49 -0.89
N GLU A 257 -30.09 9.30 -1.21
CA GLU A 257 -31.24 9.92 -0.54
C GLU A 257 -31.73 9.11 0.66
N SER A 258 -31.03 8.03 1.04
CA SER A 258 -31.36 7.10 2.13
C SER A 258 -32.60 6.24 1.90
N LYS A 259 -33.06 6.17 0.67
CA LYS A 259 -34.18 5.33 0.30
C LYS A 259 -33.69 3.88 0.12
N LEU A 260 -34.41 2.95 0.76
CA LEU A 260 -34.19 1.53 0.52
C LEU A 260 -34.61 1.22 -0.92
N VAL A 261 -33.65 0.94 -1.78
CA VAL A 261 -33.86 0.70 -3.21
C VAL A 261 -33.84 -0.80 -3.55
N VAL A 262 -33.16 -1.60 -2.73
CA VAL A 262 -33.22 -3.06 -2.75
C VAL A 262 -33.53 -3.53 -1.34
N ASP A 263 -34.62 -4.23 -1.16
CA ASP A 263 -35.02 -4.82 0.12
C ASP A 263 -33.90 -5.73 0.66
N CYS A 264 -33.77 -5.80 1.98
CA CYS A 264 -32.81 -6.67 2.65
C CYS A 264 -33.27 -8.13 2.57
N ILE A 265 -33.01 -8.76 1.42
CA ILE A 265 -33.43 -10.13 1.09
C ILE A 265 -32.27 -11.08 0.81
N TYR A 266 -31.09 -10.55 0.52
CA TYR A 266 -29.93 -11.36 0.16
C TYR A 266 -29.18 -11.89 1.37
N ASP A 267 -28.66 -13.11 1.27
CA ASP A 267 -27.84 -13.75 2.32
C ASP A 267 -26.50 -13.02 2.46
N ASP A 268 -25.91 -12.61 1.34
CA ASP A 268 -24.72 -11.80 1.25
C ASP A 268 -24.77 -10.88 0.02
N ALA A 269 -23.99 -9.80 0.04
CA ALA A 269 -23.94 -8.84 -1.05
C ALA A 269 -22.58 -8.11 -1.06
N TRP A 270 -22.11 -7.69 -2.22
CA TRP A 270 -20.93 -6.85 -2.39
C TRP A 270 -21.33 -5.43 -2.81
N SER A 271 -20.47 -4.47 -2.56
CA SER A 271 -20.67 -3.09 -3.05
C SER A 271 -20.71 -3.06 -4.58
N PHE A 272 -21.36 -2.05 -5.14
CA PHE A 272 -21.33 -1.80 -6.58
C PHE A 272 -19.90 -1.48 -7.02
N SER A 273 -19.53 -1.99 -8.19
CA SER A 273 -18.28 -1.69 -8.89
C SER A 273 -18.54 -1.81 -10.40
N ASP A 274 -18.17 -0.78 -11.16
CA ASP A 274 -18.46 -0.69 -12.60
C ASP A 274 -19.94 -0.94 -12.94
N GLY A 275 -20.86 -0.43 -12.09
CA GLY A 275 -22.29 -0.52 -12.27
C GLY A 275 -22.90 -1.90 -12.00
N LEU A 276 -22.17 -2.83 -11.37
CA LEU A 276 -22.62 -4.19 -11.06
C LEU A 276 -22.36 -4.53 -9.58
N ALA A 277 -23.27 -5.25 -8.97
CA ALA A 277 -23.09 -5.80 -7.63
C ALA A 277 -23.38 -7.31 -7.61
N ARG A 278 -22.52 -8.06 -6.92
CA ARG A 278 -22.74 -9.49 -6.68
C ARG A 278 -23.62 -9.66 -5.46
N VAL A 279 -24.63 -10.52 -5.58
CA VAL A 279 -25.59 -10.80 -4.52
C VAL A 279 -25.76 -12.31 -4.35
N GLN A 280 -25.96 -12.76 -3.12
CA GLN A 280 -26.14 -14.17 -2.81
C GLN A 280 -27.56 -14.42 -2.28
N SER A 281 -28.21 -15.46 -2.80
CA SER A 281 -29.48 -15.95 -2.29
C SER A 281 -29.46 -17.47 -2.27
N ASN A 282 -29.89 -18.08 -1.15
CA ASN A 282 -29.91 -19.53 -0.94
C ASN A 282 -28.54 -20.18 -1.22
N GLY A 283 -27.45 -19.50 -0.84
CA GLY A 283 -26.07 -19.99 -1.03
C GLY A 283 -25.57 -19.93 -2.47
N LYS A 284 -26.30 -19.31 -3.39
CA LYS A 284 -25.89 -19.13 -4.80
C LYS A 284 -25.73 -17.65 -5.12
N TRP A 285 -24.71 -17.36 -5.92
CA TRP A 285 -24.38 -16.01 -6.36
C TRP A 285 -25.05 -15.64 -7.68
N GLY A 286 -25.44 -14.39 -7.77
CA GLY A 286 -25.96 -13.71 -8.94
C GLY A 286 -25.38 -12.30 -9.05
N VAL A 287 -25.84 -11.52 -10.01
CA VAL A 287 -25.40 -10.15 -10.27
C VAL A 287 -26.61 -9.25 -10.54
N ILE A 288 -26.64 -8.08 -9.94
CA ILE A 288 -27.59 -7.00 -10.22
C ILE A 288 -26.86 -5.79 -10.82
N ASN A 289 -27.56 -4.98 -11.62
CA ASN A 289 -27.04 -3.71 -12.14
C ASN A 289 -27.51 -2.50 -11.31
N THR A 290 -27.08 -1.29 -11.66
CA THR A 290 -27.49 -0.03 -10.99
C THR A 290 -28.97 0.32 -11.17
N GLU A 291 -29.68 -0.30 -12.13
CA GLU A 291 -31.15 -0.24 -12.18
C GLU A 291 -31.81 -1.24 -11.21
N LEU A 292 -30.98 -1.95 -10.42
CA LEU A 292 -31.37 -2.95 -9.43
C LEU A 292 -32.08 -4.17 -10.02
N LYS A 293 -31.82 -4.41 -11.30
CA LYS A 293 -32.35 -5.55 -12.06
C LYS A 293 -31.34 -6.70 -12.07
N PRO A 294 -31.82 -7.94 -11.96
CA PRO A 294 -30.94 -9.10 -12.16
C PRO A 294 -30.32 -9.07 -13.56
N VAL A 295 -28.98 -9.09 -13.62
CA VAL A 295 -28.20 -9.36 -14.82
C VAL A 295 -27.91 -10.84 -14.93
N VAL A 296 -27.69 -11.48 -13.74
CA VAL A 296 -27.46 -12.91 -13.60
C VAL A 296 -28.24 -13.38 -12.37
N ASP A 297 -29.11 -14.37 -12.54
CA ASP A 297 -29.83 -14.99 -11.44
C ASP A 297 -28.84 -15.66 -10.45
N CYS A 298 -29.25 -15.81 -9.18
CA CYS A 298 -28.46 -16.49 -8.16
C CYS A 298 -28.43 -18.00 -8.40
N ILE A 299 -27.55 -18.45 -9.33
CA ILE A 299 -27.42 -19.85 -9.73
C ILE A 299 -25.99 -20.40 -9.55
N TYR A 300 -24.98 -19.52 -9.49
CA TYR A 300 -23.58 -19.92 -9.44
C TYR A 300 -23.13 -20.22 -8.01
N ASP A 301 -22.20 -21.16 -7.89
CA ASP A 301 -21.54 -21.48 -6.61
C ASP A 301 -20.64 -20.31 -6.17
N GLU A 302 -19.98 -19.66 -7.16
CA GLU A 302 -19.08 -18.52 -6.95
C GLU A 302 -19.11 -17.60 -8.17
N ILE A 303 -18.94 -16.32 -7.96
CA ILE A 303 -18.73 -15.28 -9.00
C ILE A 303 -17.60 -14.38 -8.51
N ASP A 304 -16.52 -14.28 -9.29
CA ASP A 304 -15.42 -13.34 -9.02
C ASP A 304 -15.83 -11.89 -9.36
N GLU A 305 -15.00 -10.96 -8.93
CA GLU A 305 -15.09 -9.57 -9.36
C GLU A 305 -14.91 -9.43 -10.87
N PHE A 306 -15.66 -8.50 -11.47
CA PHE A 306 -15.48 -8.19 -12.90
C PHE A 306 -14.16 -7.46 -13.11
N LYS A 307 -13.36 -7.95 -14.05
CA LYS A 307 -12.10 -7.35 -14.50
C LYS A 307 -12.03 -7.40 -16.02
N GLU A 308 -11.63 -6.29 -16.63
CA GLU A 308 -11.60 -6.14 -18.10
C GLU A 308 -12.92 -6.57 -18.76
N GLY A 309 -14.07 -6.38 -18.08
CA GLY A 309 -15.40 -6.71 -18.59
C GLY A 309 -15.82 -8.18 -18.44
N PHE A 310 -15.07 -8.99 -17.70
CA PHE A 310 -15.35 -10.42 -17.50
C PHE A 310 -15.30 -10.81 -16.01
N ALA A 311 -16.14 -11.77 -15.62
CA ALA A 311 -16.07 -12.43 -14.32
C ALA A 311 -16.01 -13.95 -14.51
N ARG A 312 -15.15 -14.61 -13.74
CA ARG A 312 -15.17 -16.06 -13.64
C ARG A 312 -16.37 -16.47 -12.79
N VAL A 313 -17.02 -17.54 -13.21
CA VAL A 313 -18.17 -18.12 -12.48
C VAL A 313 -17.94 -19.60 -12.28
N GLN A 314 -18.32 -20.10 -11.11
CA GLN A 314 -18.26 -21.52 -10.83
C GLN A 314 -19.68 -22.11 -10.76
N LEU A 315 -19.89 -23.24 -11.41
CA LEU A 315 -21.12 -24.01 -11.34
C LEU A 315 -20.80 -25.50 -11.24
N ASN A 316 -21.30 -26.14 -10.20
CA ASN A 316 -21.04 -27.56 -9.90
C ASN A 316 -19.53 -27.91 -9.90
N GLY A 317 -18.72 -27.01 -9.32
CA GLY A 317 -17.26 -27.18 -9.18
C GLY A 317 -16.46 -26.96 -10.49
N LYS A 318 -17.11 -26.51 -11.59
CA LYS A 318 -16.43 -26.17 -12.84
C LYS A 318 -16.52 -24.68 -13.13
N TRP A 319 -15.43 -24.17 -13.66
CA TRP A 319 -15.29 -22.76 -13.98
C TRP A 319 -15.76 -22.44 -15.41
N GLY A 320 -16.41 -21.30 -15.53
CA GLY A 320 -16.81 -20.65 -16.77
C GLY A 320 -16.50 -19.15 -16.67
N VAL A 321 -16.97 -18.40 -17.67
CA VAL A 321 -16.81 -16.94 -17.73
C VAL A 321 -18.08 -16.28 -18.22
N ILE A 322 -18.50 -15.21 -17.56
CA ILE A 322 -19.57 -14.31 -18.02
C ILE A 322 -18.98 -12.93 -18.35
N ASN A 323 -19.65 -12.20 -19.23
CA ASN A 323 -19.37 -10.77 -19.45
C ASN A 323 -20.29 -9.89 -18.58
N THR A 324 -20.10 -8.55 -18.64
CA THR A 324 -20.90 -7.56 -17.87
C THR A 324 -22.40 -7.56 -18.21
N ALA A 325 -22.81 -8.10 -19.37
CA ALA A 325 -24.21 -8.30 -19.73
C ALA A 325 -24.79 -9.62 -19.19
N GLY A 326 -24.03 -10.35 -18.36
CA GLY A 326 -24.43 -11.65 -17.80
C GLY A 326 -24.39 -12.81 -18.81
N LYS A 327 -23.91 -12.57 -20.04
CA LYS A 327 -23.82 -13.61 -21.08
C LYS A 327 -22.63 -14.53 -20.79
N LEU A 328 -22.89 -15.83 -20.82
CA LEU A 328 -21.87 -16.86 -20.71
C LEU A 328 -20.95 -16.82 -21.95
N VAL A 329 -19.70 -16.46 -21.73
CA VAL A 329 -18.64 -16.39 -22.76
C VAL A 329 -17.93 -17.73 -22.88
N ALA A 330 -17.62 -18.36 -21.74
CA ALA A 330 -17.07 -19.71 -21.69
C ALA A 330 -17.92 -20.57 -20.75
N ASN A 331 -18.35 -21.76 -21.20
CA ASN A 331 -19.16 -22.67 -20.41
C ASN A 331 -18.43 -23.15 -19.15
N CYS A 332 -19.18 -23.43 -18.09
CA CYS A 332 -18.64 -23.98 -16.83
C CYS A 332 -18.26 -25.47 -17.01
N ILE A 333 -17.14 -25.71 -17.68
CA ILE A 333 -16.59 -27.03 -17.98
C ILE A 333 -15.13 -27.18 -17.53
N TYR A 334 -14.46 -26.06 -17.27
CA TYR A 334 -13.03 -26.04 -17.00
C TYR A 334 -12.72 -26.34 -15.54
N ASP A 335 -11.59 -26.99 -15.31
CA ASP A 335 -11.05 -27.25 -13.97
C ASP A 335 -10.57 -25.93 -13.34
N GLU A 336 -9.97 -25.05 -14.18
CA GLU A 336 -9.45 -23.76 -13.79
C GLU A 336 -9.49 -22.77 -14.97
N ILE A 337 -9.71 -21.51 -14.70
CA ILE A 337 -9.59 -20.39 -15.67
C ILE A 337 -8.82 -19.26 -15.01
N SER A 338 -7.80 -18.72 -15.69
CA SER A 338 -7.15 -17.49 -15.22
C SER A 338 -8.02 -16.26 -15.51
N GLU A 339 -7.75 -15.15 -14.82
CA GLU A 339 -8.30 -13.85 -15.26
C GLU A 339 -7.90 -13.56 -16.72
N PHE A 340 -8.75 -12.81 -17.43
CA PHE A 340 -8.38 -12.28 -18.74
C PHE A 340 -7.25 -11.25 -18.58
N LYS A 341 -6.32 -11.29 -19.52
CA LYS A 341 -5.29 -10.29 -19.68
C LYS A 341 -5.04 -10.09 -21.17
N ASP A 342 -5.10 -8.86 -21.65
CA ASP A 342 -4.95 -8.53 -23.07
C ASP A 342 -5.89 -9.35 -23.97
N GLY A 343 -7.13 -9.60 -23.50
CA GLY A 343 -8.15 -10.36 -24.21
C GLY A 343 -7.94 -11.88 -24.25
N LEU A 344 -7.03 -12.45 -23.48
CA LEU A 344 -6.73 -13.88 -23.41
C LEU A 344 -6.86 -14.41 -21.97
N ALA A 345 -7.39 -15.64 -21.84
CA ALA A 345 -7.41 -16.36 -20.57
C ALA A 345 -6.90 -17.80 -20.78
N ARG A 346 -6.10 -18.26 -19.83
CA ARG A 346 -5.66 -19.66 -19.77
C ARG A 346 -6.78 -20.49 -19.17
N VAL A 347 -7.01 -21.66 -19.73
CA VAL A 347 -8.04 -22.60 -19.26
C VAL A 347 -7.43 -23.97 -19.04
N GLN A 348 -7.84 -24.64 -17.97
CA GLN A 348 -7.43 -26.02 -17.71
C GLN A 348 -8.64 -26.94 -17.91
N LEU A 349 -8.46 -28.03 -18.64
CA LEU A 349 -9.45 -29.07 -18.81
C LEU A 349 -8.78 -30.43 -18.70
N ASN A 350 -9.28 -31.29 -17.78
CA ASN A 350 -8.71 -32.59 -17.50
C ASN A 350 -7.20 -32.52 -17.19
N GLY A 351 -6.79 -31.51 -16.42
CA GLY A 351 -5.40 -31.29 -16.01
C GLY A 351 -4.47 -30.76 -17.10
N LYS A 352 -4.98 -30.44 -18.30
CA LYS A 352 -4.19 -29.87 -19.40
C LYS A 352 -4.62 -28.43 -19.70
N TRP A 353 -3.62 -27.59 -19.97
CA TRP A 353 -3.79 -26.18 -20.23
C TRP A 353 -4.00 -25.87 -21.69
N GLY A 354 -4.88 -24.91 -21.96
CA GLY A 354 -5.17 -24.26 -23.23
C GLY A 354 -5.38 -22.76 -23.04
N VAL A 355 -5.83 -22.08 -24.09
CA VAL A 355 -6.10 -20.63 -24.07
C VAL A 355 -7.40 -20.35 -24.81
N ILE A 356 -8.23 -19.47 -24.24
CA ILE A 356 -9.42 -18.89 -24.89
C ILE A 356 -9.22 -17.39 -25.12
N ASN A 357 -9.89 -16.85 -26.14
CA ASN A 357 -9.96 -15.40 -26.34
C ASN A 357 -11.19 -14.79 -25.64
N ALA A 358 -11.32 -13.46 -25.66
CA ALA A 358 -12.43 -12.70 -25.08
C ALA A 358 -13.82 -13.07 -25.62
N GLY A 359 -13.90 -13.71 -26.78
CA GLY A 359 -15.13 -14.28 -27.33
C GLY A 359 -15.44 -15.70 -26.87
N GLY A 360 -14.62 -16.26 -25.97
CA GLY A 360 -14.73 -17.64 -25.46
C GLY A 360 -14.27 -18.73 -26.45
N LYS A 361 -13.74 -18.31 -27.62
CA LYS A 361 -13.20 -19.24 -28.60
C LYS A 361 -11.84 -19.77 -28.11
N ARG A 362 -11.70 -21.10 -28.12
CA ARG A 362 -10.44 -21.75 -27.85
C ARG A 362 -9.47 -21.47 -29.00
N ILE A 363 -8.37 -20.80 -28.72
CA ILE A 363 -7.27 -20.53 -29.66
C ILE A 363 -6.09 -21.51 -29.48
N VAL A 364 -6.00 -22.11 -28.29
CA VAL A 364 -5.05 -23.17 -27.97
C VAL A 364 -5.81 -24.30 -27.27
N ASP A 365 -5.76 -25.50 -27.82
CA ASP A 365 -6.40 -26.67 -27.22
C ASP A 365 -5.73 -27.05 -25.89
N CYS A 366 -6.50 -27.63 -24.96
CA CYS A 366 -6.03 -28.07 -23.67
C CYS A 366 -5.18 -29.34 -23.80
N LEU A 367 -3.95 -29.19 -24.24
CA LEU A 367 -2.99 -30.29 -24.49
C LEU A 367 -1.70 -30.14 -23.69
N TYR A 368 -1.41 -28.95 -23.21
CA TYR A 368 -0.14 -28.59 -22.59
C TYR A 368 -0.12 -28.90 -21.09
N GLU A 369 1.05 -29.26 -20.57
CA GLU A 369 1.27 -29.49 -19.14
C GLU A 369 1.21 -28.18 -18.37
N ASN A 370 1.70 -27.11 -18.97
CA ASN A 370 1.61 -25.76 -18.44
C ASN A 370 1.65 -24.72 -19.56
N ILE A 371 0.97 -23.58 -19.33
CA ILE A 371 1.06 -22.35 -20.14
C ILE A 371 1.18 -21.19 -19.16
N ASN A 372 2.26 -20.39 -19.25
CA ASN A 372 2.42 -19.19 -18.45
C ASN A 372 1.61 -18.02 -19.03
N THR A 373 1.50 -16.92 -18.29
CA THR A 373 0.93 -15.65 -18.77
C THR A 373 1.75 -15.13 -19.95
N PHE A 374 1.08 -14.53 -20.93
CA PHE A 374 1.74 -13.86 -22.05
C PHE A 374 2.49 -12.61 -21.55
N CYS A 375 3.75 -12.49 -21.94
CA CYS A 375 4.63 -11.36 -21.69
C CYS A 375 5.39 -11.06 -22.97
N ASP A 376 5.46 -9.79 -23.40
CA ASP A 376 6.05 -9.38 -24.68
C ASP A 376 5.49 -10.17 -25.88
N GLY A 377 4.17 -10.51 -25.83
CA GLY A 377 3.47 -11.25 -26.89
C GLY A 377 3.75 -12.75 -26.93
N LEU A 378 4.53 -13.30 -26.01
CA LEU A 378 4.90 -14.71 -25.94
C LEU A 378 4.58 -15.33 -24.58
N ALA A 379 4.13 -16.58 -24.58
CA ALA A 379 3.95 -17.39 -23.38
C ALA A 379 4.88 -18.59 -23.37
N VAL A 380 5.45 -18.89 -22.22
CA VAL A 380 6.15 -20.16 -21.98
C VAL A 380 5.12 -21.28 -21.97
N VAL A 381 5.38 -22.33 -22.72
CA VAL A 381 4.53 -23.53 -22.80
C VAL A 381 5.34 -24.78 -22.54
N GLN A 382 4.74 -25.76 -21.85
CA GLN A 382 5.38 -27.02 -21.51
C GLN A 382 4.67 -28.19 -22.17
N LEU A 383 5.44 -29.04 -22.83
CA LEU A 383 4.97 -30.30 -23.40
C LEU A 383 6.05 -31.36 -23.28
N ASN A 384 5.66 -32.57 -22.80
CA ASN A 384 6.57 -33.70 -22.56
C ASN A 384 7.81 -33.32 -21.74
N GLY A 385 7.59 -32.50 -20.68
CA GLY A 385 8.63 -32.05 -19.76
C GLY A 385 9.60 -30.99 -20.32
N LYS A 386 9.48 -30.60 -21.60
CA LYS A 386 10.31 -29.53 -22.20
C LYS A 386 9.50 -28.26 -22.37
N LEU A 387 10.21 -27.14 -22.34
CA LEU A 387 9.67 -25.79 -22.45
C LEU A 387 9.99 -25.16 -23.81
N GLY A 388 9.03 -24.43 -24.34
CA GLY A 388 9.12 -23.63 -25.55
C GLY A 388 8.28 -22.38 -25.42
N TYR A 389 8.04 -21.65 -26.51
CA TYR A 389 7.24 -20.44 -26.49
C TYR A 389 6.21 -20.41 -27.61
N MET A 390 5.00 -19.95 -27.30
CA MET A 390 3.95 -19.66 -28.28
C MET A 390 3.56 -18.18 -28.27
N ASN A 391 3.06 -17.70 -29.39
CA ASN A 391 2.52 -16.35 -29.50
C ASN A 391 1.02 -16.29 -29.13
N THR A 392 0.45 -15.08 -29.11
CA THR A 392 -0.95 -14.81 -28.79
C THR A 392 -1.97 -15.43 -29.76
N GLN A 393 -1.53 -15.88 -30.93
CA GLN A 393 -2.37 -16.64 -31.89
C GLN A 393 -2.30 -18.15 -31.66
N GLY A 394 -1.58 -18.60 -30.62
CA GLY A 394 -1.42 -20.03 -30.32
C GLY A 394 -0.39 -20.74 -31.19
N LYS A 395 0.39 -20.00 -32.00
CA LYS A 395 1.45 -20.59 -32.83
C LYS A 395 2.71 -20.78 -32.02
N LEU A 396 3.30 -22.00 -32.07
CA LEU A 396 4.62 -22.26 -31.50
C LEU A 396 5.68 -21.45 -32.28
N VAL A 397 6.39 -20.56 -31.56
CA VAL A 397 7.46 -19.71 -32.11
C VAL A 397 8.82 -20.29 -31.81
N ILE A 398 9.00 -20.85 -30.61
CA ILE A 398 10.27 -21.41 -30.14
C ILE A 398 9.99 -22.85 -29.67
N ALA A 399 10.71 -23.82 -30.23
CA ALA A 399 10.50 -25.25 -30.03
C ALA A 399 10.71 -25.70 -28.55
N PHE A 400 10.13 -26.83 -28.19
CA PHE A 400 10.26 -27.48 -26.86
C PHE A 400 11.63 -28.12 -26.69
N ILE A 401 12.64 -27.31 -26.43
CA ILE A 401 14.02 -27.78 -26.26
C ILE A 401 14.62 -27.44 -24.89
N TYR A 402 14.02 -26.54 -24.16
CA TYR A 402 14.57 -26.03 -22.91
C TYR A 402 14.14 -26.86 -21.69
N ASP A 403 15.06 -27.01 -20.74
CA ASP A 403 14.79 -27.59 -19.41
C ASP A 403 14.16 -26.54 -18.49
N TYR A 404 14.50 -25.26 -18.71
CA TYR A 404 13.89 -24.10 -18.09
C TYR A 404 13.75 -22.97 -19.13
N ALA A 405 12.64 -22.24 -19.03
CA ALA A 405 12.36 -21.05 -19.83
C ALA A 405 11.64 -20.02 -18.95
N GLY A 406 12.19 -18.81 -18.86
CA GLY A 406 11.58 -17.69 -18.14
C GLY A 406 10.64 -16.90 -19.04
N ASN A 407 9.74 -16.11 -18.45
CA ASN A 407 8.93 -15.16 -19.23
C ASN A 407 9.83 -14.12 -19.88
N PHE A 408 9.41 -13.62 -21.04
CA PHE A 408 10.05 -12.50 -21.69
C PHE A 408 9.87 -11.22 -20.88
N CYS A 409 10.91 -10.41 -20.83
CA CYS A 409 10.90 -9.08 -20.23
C CYS A 409 11.81 -8.18 -21.06
N ASN A 410 11.26 -7.08 -21.59
CA ASN A 410 11.97 -6.17 -22.50
C ASN A 410 12.63 -6.89 -23.70
N GLY A 411 11.92 -7.86 -24.25
CA GLY A 411 12.35 -8.60 -25.45
C GLY A 411 13.33 -9.76 -25.21
N PHE A 412 13.65 -10.10 -23.96
CA PHE A 412 14.63 -11.15 -23.63
C PHE A 412 14.11 -12.14 -22.58
N ALA A 413 14.57 -13.38 -22.66
CA ALA A 413 14.24 -14.41 -21.69
C ALA A 413 15.46 -15.26 -21.33
N ASN A 414 15.58 -15.63 -20.05
CA ASN A 414 16.54 -16.63 -19.60
C ASN A 414 16.05 -18.03 -19.98
N VAL A 415 16.93 -18.84 -20.51
CA VAL A 415 16.68 -20.25 -20.85
C VAL A 415 17.80 -21.14 -20.32
N CYS A 416 17.48 -22.41 -20.09
CA CYS A 416 18.45 -23.40 -19.65
C CYS A 416 18.33 -24.66 -20.49
N ILE A 417 19.47 -25.18 -20.93
CA ILE A 417 19.60 -26.50 -21.59
C ILE A 417 20.74 -27.26 -20.89
N ASN A 418 20.50 -28.51 -20.54
CA ASN A 418 21.48 -29.39 -19.88
C ASN A 418 22.16 -28.70 -18.68
N ARG A 419 21.38 -28.03 -17.85
CA ARG A 419 21.83 -27.26 -16.66
C ARG A 419 22.75 -26.05 -16.99
N LYS A 420 22.79 -25.61 -18.23
CA LYS A 420 23.52 -24.43 -18.66
C LYS A 420 22.57 -23.31 -19.06
N TRP A 421 22.82 -22.13 -18.54
CA TRP A 421 21.99 -20.96 -18.70
C TRP A 421 22.46 -20.08 -19.86
N GLY A 422 21.52 -19.49 -20.56
CA GLY A 422 21.71 -18.53 -21.63
C GLY A 422 20.54 -17.56 -21.72
N VAL A 423 20.57 -16.68 -22.70
CA VAL A 423 19.53 -15.67 -22.95
C VAL A 423 19.15 -15.70 -24.42
N ILE A 424 17.87 -15.63 -24.69
CA ILE A 424 17.30 -15.55 -26.05
C ILE A 424 16.49 -14.27 -26.23
N ASN A 425 16.34 -13.80 -27.47
CA ASN A 425 15.39 -12.77 -27.84
C ASN A 425 14.02 -13.38 -28.24
N THR A 426 13.03 -12.53 -28.54
CA THR A 426 11.67 -12.96 -28.91
C THR A 426 11.58 -13.79 -30.21
N GLN A 427 12.63 -13.80 -31.02
CA GLN A 427 12.74 -14.65 -32.22
C GLN A 427 13.36 -16.02 -31.93
N GLY A 428 13.78 -16.26 -30.65
CA GLY A 428 14.46 -17.48 -30.23
C GLY A 428 15.95 -17.49 -30.56
N ILE A 429 16.50 -16.37 -31.03
CA ILE A 429 17.96 -16.25 -31.32
C ILE A 429 18.66 -16.12 -29.96
N ARG A 430 19.71 -16.92 -29.79
CA ARG A 430 20.60 -16.85 -28.62
C ARG A 430 21.40 -15.58 -28.64
N VAL A 431 21.15 -14.70 -27.67
CA VAL A 431 21.94 -13.50 -27.42
C VAL A 431 23.10 -13.83 -26.50
N VAL A 432 22.90 -14.79 -25.61
CA VAL A 432 23.91 -15.38 -24.75
C VAL A 432 23.80 -16.90 -24.84
N ASP A 433 24.88 -17.59 -25.21
CA ASP A 433 24.89 -19.05 -25.33
C ASP A 433 24.64 -19.74 -23.97
N CYS A 434 23.99 -20.90 -24.02
CA CYS A 434 23.68 -21.70 -22.82
C CYS A 434 24.95 -22.46 -22.35
N ILE A 435 25.89 -21.72 -21.77
CA ILE A 435 27.18 -22.24 -21.26
C ILE A 435 27.44 -21.93 -19.79
N TYR A 436 26.63 -21.06 -19.18
CA TYR A 436 26.83 -20.57 -17.83
C TYR A 436 26.15 -21.47 -16.79
N ASP A 437 26.79 -21.62 -15.61
CA ASP A 437 26.28 -22.47 -14.53
C ASP A 437 25.15 -21.82 -13.72
N LYS A 438 24.98 -20.49 -13.79
CA LYS A 438 23.97 -19.73 -13.06
C LYS A 438 23.11 -18.90 -13.99
N ARG A 439 21.88 -18.63 -13.53
CA ARG A 439 20.94 -17.74 -14.20
C ARG A 439 21.55 -16.35 -14.40
N ILE A 440 21.37 -15.78 -15.58
CA ILE A 440 21.90 -14.48 -15.97
C ILE A 440 20.92 -13.40 -15.52
N CYS A 441 21.42 -12.34 -14.88
CA CYS A 441 20.59 -11.17 -14.55
C CYS A 441 20.39 -10.32 -15.80
N VAL A 442 19.26 -10.45 -16.46
CA VAL A 442 18.94 -9.80 -17.75
C VAL A 442 18.92 -8.27 -17.64
N THR A 443 18.61 -7.72 -16.46
CA THR A 443 18.62 -6.28 -16.20
C THR A 443 20.00 -5.63 -16.29
N LEU A 444 21.09 -6.38 -16.18
CA LEU A 444 22.47 -5.87 -16.24
C LEU A 444 23.11 -5.96 -17.62
N VAL A 445 22.54 -6.73 -18.55
CA VAL A 445 23.15 -6.98 -19.88
C VAL A 445 22.89 -5.86 -20.89
N PHE A 446 21.87 -5.02 -20.68
CA PHE A 446 21.39 -4.07 -21.70
C PHE A 446 21.60 -2.58 -21.40
N ILE A 447 22.42 -2.23 -20.38
CA ILE A 447 22.90 -0.85 -20.17
C ILE A 447 24.20 -0.55 -20.97
N ARG A 448 24.70 -1.50 -21.79
CA ARG A 448 25.94 -1.35 -22.53
C ARG A 448 25.90 -1.87 -23.98
N ILE A 449 24.82 -1.54 -24.72
CA ILE A 449 24.88 -1.56 -26.20
C ILE A 449 24.23 -0.28 -26.72
#